data_265495e5abd922422a75655faee3dad8
#
_entry.id   265495e5abd922422a75655faee3dad8
#
_cell.length_a   1.000
_cell.length_b   1.000
_cell.length_c   1.000
_cell.angle_alpha   90.00
_cell.angle_beta   90.00
_cell.angle_gamma   90.00
#
_symmetry.space_group_name_H-M   'P 1'
#
loop_
_entity.id
_entity.type
_entity.pdbx_description
1 polymer ?
#
loop_
_entity_poly.entity_id
_entity_poly.type
_entity_poly.pdbx_seq_one_letter_code
_entity_poly.pdbx_strand_id
1 'polypeptide(L)'
;VELIHGDIAELDESHTDFDYIICHVVYSWVPDSVQHAIMRICRDRLTPNGIAYISYNVYPGWHMRSMIRDMMLYHTASLDDPVMKVGQARALLDFMVNHAGDSGAYPTLLNAELEGLRNAGDYYLRHEHLSEDNSSVYFHEFAARADSYSLQYLAEADLSSMISSNLSAEVATTLAKIAPDIIRMEQYMDFLRNRTFRQTLLTHRGVRLSRHLTGESLRSLHLTGQLHPPEQAADGGVIFKNARGAAAGTRNQVMADWLEKI
;
A
#
# COMPACT_ATOMS: atom_id res chain seq x y z
N VAL A 1 6.95 3.47 -26.67
CA VAL A 1 6.28 4.18 -25.54
C VAL A 1 5.78 5.49 -26.09
N GLU A 2 4.49 5.73 -25.94
CA GLU A 2 3.85 6.99 -26.27
C GLU A 2 3.71 7.82 -24.96
N LEU A 3 4.07 9.11 -25.03
CA LEU A 3 3.92 10.04 -23.91
C LEU A 3 2.88 11.07 -24.31
N ILE A 4 1.82 11.18 -23.49
CA ILE A 4 0.72 12.12 -23.72
C ILE A 4 0.81 13.19 -22.62
N HIS A 5 0.86 14.46 -23.03
CA HIS A 5 0.75 15.60 -22.13
C HIS A 5 -0.71 16.08 -22.11
N GLY A 6 -1.37 16.00 -20.96
CA GLY A 6 -2.78 16.39 -20.80
C GLY A 6 -3.30 16.16 -19.40
N ASP A 7 -4.54 16.54 -19.17
CA ASP A 7 -5.28 16.21 -17.94
C ASP A 7 -5.81 14.78 -18.04
N ILE A 8 -5.54 13.96 -17.03
CA ILE A 8 -6.04 12.58 -16.97
C ILE A 8 -7.57 12.50 -16.98
N ALA A 9 -8.25 13.54 -16.46
CA ALA A 9 -9.71 13.61 -16.47
C ALA A 9 -10.30 13.78 -17.88
N GLU A 10 -9.49 14.25 -18.84
CA GLU A 10 -9.83 14.52 -20.24
C GLU A 10 -9.23 13.47 -21.19
N LEU A 11 -8.82 12.29 -20.69
CA LEU A 11 -8.24 11.24 -21.53
C LEU A 11 -9.16 10.89 -22.69
N ASP A 12 -8.63 10.98 -23.90
CA ASP A 12 -9.33 10.74 -25.16
C ASP A 12 -9.97 9.34 -25.19
N GLU A 13 -11.16 9.27 -25.76
CA GLU A 13 -11.93 8.02 -25.89
C GLU A 13 -11.28 6.97 -26.80
N SER A 14 -10.35 7.35 -27.65
CA SER A 14 -9.59 6.42 -28.49
C SER A 14 -8.63 5.53 -27.70
N HIS A 15 -8.25 5.93 -26.47
CA HIS A 15 -7.39 5.16 -25.60
C HIS A 15 -8.20 4.16 -24.78
N THR A 16 -8.35 2.94 -25.27
CA THR A 16 -9.18 1.89 -24.68
C THR A 16 -8.49 0.53 -24.76
N ASP A 17 -9.13 -0.50 -24.20
CA ASP A 17 -8.68 -1.90 -24.24
C ASP A 17 -7.31 -2.14 -23.58
N PHE A 18 -7.07 -1.49 -22.43
CA PHE A 18 -5.85 -1.73 -21.68
C PHE A 18 -5.97 -3.01 -20.85
N ASP A 19 -4.98 -3.88 -20.94
CA ASP A 19 -4.85 -5.02 -20.03
C ASP A 19 -4.43 -4.59 -18.64
N TYR A 20 -3.66 -3.49 -18.52
CA TYR A 20 -3.21 -2.92 -17.27
C TYR A 20 -3.34 -1.41 -17.26
N ILE A 21 -3.88 -0.88 -16.16
CA ILE A 21 -3.87 0.54 -15.83
C ILE A 21 -3.12 0.70 -14.51
N ILE A 22 -2.05 1.52 -14.50
CA ILE A 22 -1.22 1.72 -13.31
C ILE A 22 -1.31 3.19 -12.89
N CYS A 23 -1.85 3.40 -11.68
CA CYS A 23 -1.93 4.68 -11.00
C CYS A 23 -1.12 4.59 -9.70
N HIS A 24 0.19 4.87 -9.80
CA HIS A 24 1.12 4.75 -8.68
C HIS A 24 1.50 6.11 -8.13
N VAL A 25 1.29 6.32 -6.81
CA VAL A 25 1.61 7.57 -6.10
C VAL A 25 0.93 8.81 -6.75
N VAL A 26 -0.35 8.66 -7.13
CA VAL A 26 -1.17 9.72 -7.71
C VAL A 26 -2.48 9.88 -6.95
N TYR A 27 -3.19 8.79 -6.68
CA TYR A 27 -4.57 8.80 -6.21
C TYR A 27 -4.82 9.66 -4.96
N SER A 28 -3.94 9.61 -3.97
CA SER A 28 -4.06 10.40 -2.75
C SER A 28 -3.65 11.87 -2.93
N TRP A 29 -2.93 12.21 -3.98
CA TRP A 29 -2.36 13.54 -4.21
C TRP A 29 -3.08 14.35 -5.28
N VAL A 30 -4.30 13.98 -5.58
CA VAL A 30 -5.16 14.68 -6.53
C VAL A 30 -6.53 14.96 -5.92
N PRO A 31 -7.24 16.00 -6.39
CA PRO A 31 -8.60 16.32 -5.95
C PRO A 31 -9.57 15.14 -6.15
N ASP A 32 -10.64 15.11 -5.36
CA ASP A 32 -11.66 14.05 -5.42
C ASP A 32 -12.27 13.89 -6.84
N SER A 33 -12.43 14.97 -7.58
CA SER A 33 -12.88 14.94 -8.98
C SER A 33 -11.97 14.12 -9.89
N VAL A 34 -10.64 14.20 -9.68
CA VAL A 34 -9.65 13.43 -10.44
C VAL A 34 -9.62 11.99 -9.95
N GLN A 35 -9.78 11.73 -8.65
CA GLN A 35 -9.95 10.37 -8.12
C GLN A 35 -11.15 9.66 -8.76
N HIS A 36 -12.26 10.34 -8.91
CA HIS A 36 -13.43 9.85 -9.63
C HIS A 36 -13.16 9.61 -11.13
N ALA A 37 -12.37 10.48 -11.77
CA ALA A 37 -11.96 10.29 -13.16
C ALA A 37 -11.08 9.01 -13.31
N ILE A 38 -10.15 8.77 -12.40
CA ILE A 38 -9.32 7.56 -12.39
C ILE A 38 -10.20 6.30 -12.29
N MET A 39 -11.18 6.27 -11.39
CA MET A 39 -12.11 5.13 -11.27
C MET A 39 -12.94 4.92 -12.54
N ARG A 40 -13.40 6.01 -13.16
CA ARG A 40 -14.13 5.96 -14.45
C ARG A 40 -13.25 5.41 -15.57
N ILE A 41 -12.00 5.87 -15.68
CA ILE A 41 -11.03 5.36 -16.64
C ILE A 41 -10.79 3.87 -16.44
N CYS A 42 -10.59 3.41 -15.21
CA CYS A 42 -10.46 1.99 -14.92
C CYS A 42 -11.69 1.18 -15.35
N ARG A 43 -12.91 1.70 -15.13
CA ARG A 43 -14.14 1.04 -15.56
C ARG A 43 -14.25 0.98 -17.09
N ASP A 44 -13.96 2.08 -17.77
CA ASP A 44 -14.32 2.25 -19.18
C ASP A 44 -13.22 1.82 -20.17
N ARG A 45 -11.96 1.74 -19.70
CA ARG A 45 -10.80 1.53 -20.56
C ARG A 45 -10.07 0.21 -20.33
N LEU A 46 -10.37 -0.52 -19.26
CA LEU A 46 -9.84 -1.87 -19.06
C LEU A 46 -10.50 -2.86 -20.01
N THR A 47 -9.71 -3.80 -20.53
CA THR A 47 -10.25 -5.02 -21.17
C THR A 47 -11.12 -5.80 -20.19
N PRO A 48 -12.00 -6.71 -20.66
CA PRO A 48 -12.89 -7.47 -19.76
C PRO A 48 -12.21 -8.19 -18.60
N ASN A 49 -10.95 -8.62 -18.77
CA ASN A 49 -10.12 -9.25 -17.74
C ASN A 49 -8.95 -8.38 -17.29
N GLY A 50 -8.98 -7.10 -17.63
CA GLY A 50 -7.93 -6.14 -17.29
C GLY A 50 -7.82 -5.87 -15.79
N ILE A 51 -6.65 -5.41 -15.38
CA ILE A 51 -6.31 -5.15 -13.98
C ILE A 51 -5.89 -3.69 -13.83
N ALA A 52 -6.52 -2.97 -12.91
CA ALA A 52 -6.05 -1.68 -12.46
C ALA A 52 -5.22 -1.85 -11.18
N TYR A 53 -4.03 -1.25 -11.16
CA TYR A 53 -3.21 -1.07 -9.97
C TYR A 53 -3.35 0.37 -9.51
N ILE A 54 -3.82 0.58 -8.28
CA ILE A 54 -3.95 1.90 -7.67
C ILE A 54 -3.26 1.88 -6.31
N SER A 55 -2.33 2.82 -6.09
CA SER A 55 -1.71 3.00 -4.80
C SER A 55 -2.17 4.29 -4.13
N TYR A 56 -2.37 4.24 -2.81
CA TYR A 56 -2.94 5.34 -2.05
C TYR A 56 -2.61 5.25 -0.56
N ASN A 57 -2.72 6.38 0.12
CA ASN A 57 -2.54 6.51 1.55
C ASN A 57 -3.78 6.02 2.30
N VAL A 58 -3.59 5.30 3.41
CA VAL A 58 -4.70 4.70 4.16
C VAL A 58 -4.66 4.99 5.64
N TYR A 59 -5.87 5.06 6.21
CA TYR A 59 -6.09 4.97 7.63
C TYR A 59 -6.08 3.50 8.12
N PRO A 60 -5.67 3.23 9.37
CA PRO A 60 -5.44 4.20 10.46
C PRO A 60 -4.07 4.88 10.45
N GLY A 61 -3.06 4.35 9.76
CA GLY A 61 -1.68 4.82 9.87
C GLY A 61 -1.49 6.29 9.53
N TRP A 62 -2.26 6.81 8.59
CA TRP A 62 -2.21 8.22 8.22
C TRP A 62 -2.79 9.19 9.23
N HIS A 63 -3.53 8.76 10.27
CA HIS A 63 -3.97 9.67 11.32
C HIS A 63 -2.80 10.34 12.03
N MET A 64 -1.73 9.57 12.31
CA MET A 64 -0.52 10.11 12.94
C MET A 64 0.25 11.03 12.00
N ARG A 65 0.41 10.62 10.75
CA ARG A 65 1.08 11.42 9.72
C ARG A 65 0.34 12.69 9.37
N SER A 66 -1.00 12.64 9.33
CA SER A 66 -1.84 13.83 9.10
C SER A 66 -1.64 14.87 10.17
N MET A 67 -1.51 14.48 11.44
CA MET A 67 -1.21 15.41 12.54
C MET A 67 0.09 16.18 12.29
N ILE A 68 1.15 15.48 11.88
CA ILE A 68 2.45 16.10 11.55
C ILE A 68 2.33 17.01 10.32
N ARG A 69 1.64 16.53 9.30
CA ARG A 69 1.37 17.28 8.08
C ARG A 69 0.63 18.59 8.38
N ASP A 70 -0.41 18.55 9.19
CA ASP A 70 -1.19 19.73 9.54
C ASP A 70 -0.36 20.79 10.27
N MET A 71 0.55 20.36 11.16
CA MET A 71 1.51 21.26 11.82
C MET A 71 2.45 21.93 10.82
N MET A 72 2.99 21.15 9.86
CA MET A 72 3.89 21.70 8.83
C MET A 72 3.15 22.67 7.92
N LEU A 73 1.96 22.32 7.46
CA LEU A 73 1.15 23.19 6.59
C LEU A 73 0.77 24.49 7.30
N TYR A 74 0.34 24.41 8.56
CA TYR A 74 0.05 25.58 9.38
C TYR A 74 1.28 26.50 9.49
N HIS A 75 2.43 25.95 9.82
CA HIS A 75 3.66 26.72 10.01
C HIS A 75 4.17 27.37 8.71
N THR A 76 3.97 26.71 7.59
CA THR A 76 4.50 27.17 6.29
C THR A 76 3.46 27.88 5.42
N ALA A 77 2.25 28.13 5.93
CA ALA A 77 1.12 28.65 5.16
C ALA A 77 1.38 30.01 4.47
N SER A 78 2.21 30.86 5.08
CA SER A 78 2.54 32.19 4.55
C SER A 78 3.77 32.22 3.63
N LEU A 79 4.38 31.08 3.36
CA LEU A 79 5.58 30.96 2.54
C LEU A 79 5.18 30.51 1.13
N ASP A 80 5.75 31.16 0.10
CA ASP A 80 5.55 30.78 -1.30
C ASP A 80 6.70 29.94 -1.85
N ASP A 81 7.94 30.18 -1.39
CA ASP A 81 9.12 29.47 -1.86
C ASP A 81 9.13 28.02 -1.34
N PRO A 82 9.11 27.02 -2.24
CA PRO A 82 9.12 25.62 -1.87
C PRO A 82 10.34 25.17 -1.05
N VAL A 83 11.51 25.78 -1.29
CA VAL A 83 12.74 25.44 -0.56
C VAL A 83 12.64 25.96 0.86
N MET A 84 12.13 27.19 1.02
CA MET A 84 11.88 27.78 2.35
C MET A 84 10.80 26.98 3.10
N LYS A 85 9.72 26.55 2.45
CA LYS A 85 8.69 25.68 3.06
C LYS A 85 9.31 24.42 3.67
N VAL A 86 10.14 23.70 2.92
CA VAL A 86 10.80 22.49 3.41
C VAL A 86 11.73 22.79 4.59
N GLY A 87 12.55 23.84 4.47
CA GLY A 87 13.45 24.24 5.56
C GLY A 87 12.72 24.60 6.85
N GLN A 88 11.62 25.37 6.76
CA GLN A 88 10.81 25.75 7.92
C GLN A 88 10.03 24.56 8.49
N ALA A 89 9.51 23.66 7.65
CA ALA A 89 8.89 22.43 8.11
C ALA A 89 9.87 21.58 8.93
N ARG A 90 11.12 21.39 8.48
CA ARG A 90 12.15 20.69 9.26
C ARG A 90 12.49 21.39 10.57
N ALA A 91 12.65 22.72 10.57
CA ALA A 91 12.91 23.48 11.78
C ALA A 91 11.77 23.33 12.80
N LEU A 92 10.50 23.33 12.33
CA LEU A 92 9.35 23.07 13.22
C LEU A 92 9.44 21.67 13.82
N LEU A 93 9.75 20.63 13.05
CA LEU A 93 9.85 19.26 13.54
C LEU A 93 10.93 19.13 14.60
N ASP A 94 12.11 19.69 14.36
CA ASP A 94 13.21 19.69 15.34
C ASP A 94 12.80 20.43 16.62
N PHE A 95 12.11 21.56 16.50
CA PHE A 95 11.57 22.28 17.65
C PHE A 95 10.60 21.42 18.46
N MET A 96 9.65 20.76 17.78
CA MET A 96 8.66 19.92 18.43
C MET A 96 9.28 18.73 19.17
N VAL A 97 10.24 18.02 18.55
CA VAL A 97 10.97 16.92 19.21
C VAL A 97 11.65 17.38 20.48
N ASN A 98 12.32 18.54 20.45
CA ASN A 98 13.11 19.02 21.58
C ASN A 98 12.27 19.59 22.72
N HIS A 99 10.98 19.87 22.51
CA HIS A 99 10.15 20.59 23.47
C HIS A 99 8.79 19.93 23.79
N ALA A 100 8.45 18.82 23.13
CA ALA A 100 7.18 18.14 23.36
C ALA A 100 7.08 17.38 24.71
N GLY A 101 8.17 17.37 25.48
CA GLY A 101 8.30 16.64 26.75
C GLY A 101 8.93 15.27 26.58
N ASP A 102 9.37 14.69 27.71
CA ASP A 102 10.15 13.44 27.72
C ASP A 102 9.32 12.19 28.05
N SER A 103 8.05 12.36 28.41
CA SER A 103 7.21 11.24 28.87
C SER A 103 5.76 11.36 28.40
N GLY A 104 5.15 10.20 28.12
CA GLY A 104 3.76 10.10 27.70
C GLY A 104 3.59 9.63 26.25
N ALA A 105 2.35 9.37 25.86
CA ALA A 105 2.01 8.83 24.55
C ALA A 105 2.34 9.81 23.41
N TYR A 106 2.07 11.10 23.60
CA TYR A 106 2.27 12.11 22.57
C TYR A 106 3.73 12.29 22.16
N PRO A 107 4.70 12.52 23.08
CA PRO A 107 6.13 12.59 22.69
C PRO A 107 6.64 11.31 22.04
N THR A 108 6.21 10.15 22.55
CA THR A 108 6.63 8.85 21.96
C THR A 108 6.18 8.73 20.51
N LEU A 109 4.91 9.03 20.23
CA LEU A 109 4.35 9.00 18.89
C LEU A 109 5.01 10.03 17.96
N LEU A 110 5.14 11.26 18.44
CA LEU A 110 5.78 12.35 17.71
C LEU A 110 7.21 11.97 17.31
N ASN A 111 8.01 11.47 18.25
CA ASN A 111 9.39 11.05 17.98
C ASN A 111 9.46 9.90 16.97
N ALA A 112 8.57 8.91 17.07
CA ALA A 112 8.54 7.79 16.14
C ALA A 112 8.25 8.23 14.68
N GLU A 113 7.28 9.12 14.49
CA GLU A 113 6.96 9.66 13.16
C GLU A 113 8.08 10.56 12.62
N LEU A 114 8.69 11.37 13.49
CA LEU A 114 9.73 12.31 13.10
C LEU A 114 11.06 11.63 12.78
N GLU A 115 11.39 10.50 13.40
CA GLU A 115 12.60 9.75 13.10
C GLU A 115 12.63 9.31 11.63
N GLY A 116 11.47 8.86 11.10
CA GLY A 116 11.32 8.54 9.68
C GLY A 116 11.53 9.76 8.77
N LEU A 117 11.08 10.94 9.19
CA LEU A 117 11.14 12.16 8.40
C LEU A 117 12.51 12.86 8.43
N ARG A 118 13.30 12.69 9.49
CA ARG A 118 14.64 13.29 9.60
C ARG A 118 15.57 12.88 8.48
N ASN A 119 15.49 11.63 8.07
CA ASN A 119 16.32 11.06 7.00
C ASN A 119 15.66 11.13 5.62
N ALA A 120 14.42 11.58 5.55
CA ALA A 120 13.70 11.72 4.29
C ALA A 120 14.25 12.88 3.46
N GLY A 121 14.41 12.69 2.15
CA GLY A 121 14.82 13.75 1.23
C GLY A 121 13.78 14.87 1.14
N ASP A 122 14.22 16.07 0.75
CA ASP A 122 13.35 17.25 0.61
C ASP A 122 12.20 17.02 -0.39
N TYR A 123 12.46 16.24 -1.44
CA TYR A 123 11.43 15.84 -2.40
C TYR A 123 10.30 15.06 -1.72
N TYR A 124 10.64 14.10 -0.84
CA TYR A 124 9.65 13.31 -0.10
C TYR A 124 8.79 14.20 0.81
N LEU A 125 9.44 15.07 1.62
CA LEU A 125 8.70 16.00 2.49
C LEU A 125 7.75 16.90 1.69
N ARG A 126 8.22 17.44 0.57
CA ARG A 126 7.41 18.29 -0.30
C ARG A 126 6.21 17.54 -0.86
N HIS A 127 6.40 16.30 -1.32
CA HIS A 127 5.35 15.51 -1.93
C HIS A 127 4.35 14.97 -0.88
N GLU A 128 4.85 14.37 0.19
CA GLU A 128 4.00 13.68 1.17
C GLU A 128 3.34 14.64 2.17
N HIS A 129 4.05 15.67 2.62
CA HIS A 129 3.61 16.48 3.74
C HIS A 129 3.26 17.93 3.40
N LEU A 130 3.79 18.49 2.32
CA LEU A 130 3.58 19.88 1.94
C LEU A 130 2.76 20.05 0.64
N SER A 131 2.32 18.96 0.02
CA SER A 131 1.39 18.99 -1.10
C SER A 131 0.03 19.55 -0.64
N GLU A 132 -0.65 20.32 -1.49
CA GLU A 132 -1.99 20.84 -1.21
C GLU A 132 -2.99 19.70 -1.05
N ASP A 133 -3.00 18.80 -2.02
CA ASP A 133 -3.81 17.58 -1.97
C ASP A 133 -3.00 16.44 -1.34
N ASN A 134 -3.53 15.85 -0.31
CA ASN A 134 -3.14 14.55 0.23
C ASN A 134 -4.31 14.00 1.04
N SER A 135 -5.07 13.12 0.43
CA SER A 135 -6.23 12.48 1.04
C SER A 135 -5.95 11.02 1.34
N SER A 136 -6.21 10.61 2.57
CA SER A 136 -6.17 9.21 2.98
C SER A 136 -7.58 8.70 3.18
N VAL A 137 -7.79 7.40 2.93
CA VAL A 137 -9.10 6.75 3.07
C VAL A 137 -8.96 5.45 3.83
N TYR A 138 -10.03 4.95 4.44
CA TYR A 138 -10.06 3.56 4.88
C TYR A 138 -10.18 2.63 3.66
N PHE A 139 -9.60 1.44 3.76
CA PHE A 139 -9.67 0.46 2.67
C PHE A 139 -11.10 0.11 2.26
N HIS A 140 -11.99 -0.05 3.24
CA HIS A 140 -13.40 -0.36 2.96
C HIS A 140 -14.12 0.77 2.21
N GLU A 141 -13.74 2.03 2.44
CA GLU A 141 -14.29 3.19 1.71
C GLU A 141 -13.77 3.22 0.27
N PHE A 142 -12.47 2.94 0.07
CA PHE A 142 -11.89 2.80 -1.26
C PHE A 142 -12.56 1.66 -2.04
N ALA A 143 -12.75 0.49 -1.40
CA ALA A 143 -13.41 -0.65 -2.01
C ALA A 143 -14.88 -0.35 -2.37
N ALA A 144 -15.61 0.36 -1.50
CA ALA A 144 -16.98 0.80 -1.78
C ALA A 144 -17.03 1.81 -2.94
N ARG A 145 -16.06 2.73 -3.02
CA ARG A 145 -15.93 3.65 -4.16
C ARG A 145 -15.68 2.87 -5.46
N ALA A 146 -14.74 1.92 -5.47
CA ALA A 146 -14.49 1.07 -6.63
C ALA A 146 -15.74 0.29 -7.05
N ASP A 147 -16.50 -0.25 -6.09
CA ASP A 147 -17.75 -0.97 -6.33
C ASP A 147 -18.81 -0.08 -7.00
N SER A 148 -18.89 1.20 -6.65
CA SER A 148 -19.80 2.17 -7.30
C SER A 148 -19.47 2.42 -8.78
N TYR A 149 -18.23 2.12 -9.20
CA TYR A 149 -17.79 2.12 -10.60
C TYR A 149 -17.78 0.74 -11.26
N SER A 150 -18.49 -0.25 -10.70
CA SER A 150 -18.52 -1.62 -11.21
C SER A 150 -17.15 -2.30 -11.27
N LEU A 151 -16.24 -1.88 -10.41
CA LEU A 151 -14.96 -2.53 -10.16
C LEU A 151 -15.04 -3.33 -8.86
N GLN A 152 -14.17 -4.31 -8.70
CA GLN A 152 -14.07 -5.09 -7.47
C GLN A 152 -12.61 -5.27 -7.05
N TYR A 153 -12.40 -5.43 -5.76
CA TYR A 153 -11.10 -5.76 -5.18
C TYR A 153 -10.64 -7.14 -5.65
N LEU A 154 -9.51 -7.18 -6.33
CA LEU A 154 -8.84 -8.42 -6.74
C LEU A 154 -7.89 -8.89 -5.64
N ALA A 155 -6.89 -8.11 -5.33
CA ALA A 155 -5.83 -8.43 -4.36
C ALA A 155 -5.00 -7.18 -4.02
N GLU A 156 -4.04 -7.30 -3.13
CA GLU A 156 -2.91 -6.38 -3.03
C GLU A 156 -1.80 -6.83 -4.01
N ALA A 157 -1.03 -5.88 -4.53
CA ALA A 157 0.13 -6.18 -5.38
C ALA A 157 1.21 -6.96 -4.64
N ASP A 158 1.37 -6.69 -3.33
CA ASP A 158 2.14 -7.54 -2.43
C ASP A 158 1.23 -8.57 -1.75
N LEU A 159 1.14 -9.76 -2.34
CA LEU A 159 0.32 -10.86 -1.82
C LEU A 159 0.71 -11.28 -0.40
N SER A 160 1.97 -11.09 0.01
CA SER A 160 2.41 -11.44 1.36
C SER A 160 1.67 -10.63 2.43
N SER A 161 1.26 -9.43 2.09
CA SER A 161 0.51 -8.54 2.96
C SER A 161 -0.93 -9.01 3.24
N MET A 162 -1.49 -9.89 2.40
CA MET A 162 -2.84 -10.47 2.54
C MET A 162 -2.85 -11.75 3.38
N ILE A 163 -1.69 -12.33 3.67
CA ILE A 163 -1.60 -13.64 4.31
C ILE A 163 -1.78 -13.49 5.82
N SER A 164 -2.91 -13.99 6.34
CA SER A 164 -3.20 -13.99 7.78
C SER A 164 -2.33 -14.97 8.59
N SER A 165 -1.72 -15.98 7.95
CA SER A 165 -0.79 -16.90 8.61
C SER A 165 0.51 -16.23 9.08
N ASN A 166 0.80 -15.01 8.64
CA ASN A 166 1.87 -14.17 9.17
C ASN A 166 1.51 -13.54 10.53
N LEU A 167 0.29 -13.74 11.00
CA LEU A 167 -0.20 -13.35 12.32
C LEU A 167 -0.20 -14.57 13.24
N SER A 168 -0.33 -14.36 14.56
CA SER A 168 -0.48 -15.49 15.49
C SER A 168 -1.74 -16.30 15.17
N ALA A 169 -1.72 -17.60 15.48
CA ALA A 169 -2.88 -18.48 15.24
C ALA A 169 -4.15 -17.99 15.93
N GLU A 170 -4.03 -17.38 17.11
CA GLU A 170 -5.15 -16.78 17.84
C GLU A 170 -5.76 -15.60 17.07
N VAL A 171 -4.92 -14.68 16.56
CA VAL A 171 -5.36 -13.53 15.78
C VAL A 171 -6.01 -13.98 14.47
N ALA A 172 -5.37 -14.92 13.74
CA ALA A 172 -5.93 -15.46 12.49
C ALA A 172 -7.31 -16.12 12.72
N THR A 173 -7.46 -16.89 13.81
CA THR A 173 -8.73 -17.51 14.18
C THR A 173 -9.80 -16.49 14.54
N THR A 174 -9.42 -15.44 15.25
CA THR A 174 -10.35 -14.36 15.63
C THR A 174 -10.80 -13.58 14.39
N LEU A 175 -9.87 -13.21 13.52
CA LEU A 175 -10.19 -12.54 12.25
C LEU A 175 -11.16 -13.35 11.39
N ALA A 176 -10.93 -14.65 11.26
CA ALA A 176 -11.81 -15.53 10.50
C ALA A 176 -13.25 -15.57 11.07
N LYS A 177 -13.45 -15.32 12.37
CA LYS A 177 -14.77 -15.26 13.00
C LYS A 177 -15.48 -13.92 12.81
N ILE A 178 -14.73 -12.81 12.83
CA ILE A 178 -15.32 -11.46 12.80
C ILE A 178 -15.37 -10.83 11.42
N ALA A 179 -14.63 -11.37 10.46
CA ALA A 179 -14.56 -10.90 9.08
C ALA A 179 -15.32 -11.84 8.14
N PRO A 180 -16.59 -11.56 7.79
CA PRO A 180 -17.41 -12.42 6.94
C PRO A 180 -16.98 -12.41 5.47
N ASP A 181 -16.20 -11.40 5.06
CA ASP A 181 -15.74 -11.20 3.69
C ASP A 181 -14.33 -10.68 3.65
N ILE A 182 -13.74 -10.66 2.44
CA ILE A 182 -12.36 -10.23 2.23
C ILE A 182 -12.14 -8.75 2.53
N ILE A 183 -13.12 -7.88 2.29
CA ILE A 183 -12.98 -6.44 2.52
C ILE A 183 -12.85 -6.17 4.01
N ARG A 184 -13.67 -6.80 4.84
CA ARG A 184 -13.56 -6.70 6.30
C ARG A 184 -12.29 -7.34 6.83
N MET A 185 -11.89 -8.47 6.28
CA MET A 185 -10.62 -9.13 6.65
C MET A 185 -9.44 -8.19 6.42
N GLU A 186 -9.32 -7.62 5.25
CA GLU A 186 -8.27 -6.68 4.87
C GLU A 186 -8.31 -5.40 5.72
N GLN A 187 -9.49 -4.86 5.99
CA GLN A 187 -9.64 -3.69 6.85
C GLN A 187 -9.18 -3.97 8.29
N TYR A 188 -9.53 -5.11 8.87
CA TYR A 188 -9.05 -5.49 10.20
C TYR A 188 -7.53 -5.71 10.22
N MET A 189 -6.96 -6.25 9.15
CA MET A 189 -5.50 -6.36 9.04
C MET A 189 -4.82 -4.99 8.96
N ASP A 190 -5.45 -3.99 8.34
CA ASP A 190 -4.96 -2.61 8.36
C ASP A 190 -4.95 -2.02 9.79
N PHE A 191 -6.01 -2.27 10.56
CA PHE A 191 -6.08 -1.82 11.95
C PHE A 191 -4.98 -2.45 12.82
N LEU A 192 -4.75 -3.76 12.66
CA LEU A 192 -3.73 -4.48 13.42
C LEU A 192 -2.30 -4.03 13.06
N ARG A 193 -2.06 -3.66 11.81
CA ARG A 193 -0.73 -3.31 11.29
C ARG A 193 -0.46 -1.82 11.27
N ASN A 194 -1.43 -1.00 11.66
CA ASN A 194 -1.37 0.45 11.49
C ASN A 194 -0.93 0.85 10.08
N ARG A 195 -1.57 0.22 9.06
CA ARG A 195 -1.16 0.39 7.67
C ARG A 195 -1.25 1.85 7.23
N THR A 196 -0.23 2.31 6.50
CA THR A 196 -0.14 3.68 5.99
C THR A 196 -0.33 3.78 4.48
N PHE A 197 -0.12 2.69 3.74
CA PHE A 197 -0.12 2.69 2.28
C PHE A 197 -0.63 1.36 1.72
N ARG A 198 -1.43 1.43 0.65
CA ARG A 198 -1.92 0.28 -0.08
C ARG A 198 -1.56 0.33 -1.56
N GLN A 199 -1.45 -0.83 -2.15
CA GLN A 199 -1.20 -1.07 -3.57
C GLN A 199 -2.25 -2.06 -4.06
N THR A 200 -3.45 -1.55 -4.30
CA THR A 200 -4.63 -2.36 -4.53
C THR A 200 -4.81 -2.69 -6.00
N LEU A 201 -5.08 -3.95 -6.29
CA LEU A 201 -5.49 -4.43 -7.60
C LEU A 201 -7.00 -4.50 -7.69
N LEU A 202 -7.55 -3.89 -8.74
CA LEU A 202 -8.97 -3.93 -9.08
C LEU A 202 -9.17 -4.61 -10.44
N THR A 203 -10.35 -5.20 -10.61
CA THR A 203 -10.83 -5.71 -11.91
C THR A 203 -12.33 -5.45 -12.04
N HIS A 204 -12.92 -5.72 -13.21
CA HIS A 204 -14.36 -5.57 -13.40
C HIS A 204 -15.16 -6.48 -12.46
N ARG A 205 -16.27 -5.97 -11.90
CA ARG A 205 -17.16 -6.73 -11.01
C ARG A 205 -17.70 -8.02 -11.64
N GLY A 206 -17.86 -8.06 -12.96
CA GLY A 206 -18.34 -9.24 -13.70
C GLY A 206 -17.33 -10.39 -13.75
N VAL A 207 -16.06 -10.18 -13.44
CA VAL A 207 -15.03 -11.22 -13.42
C VAL A 207 -15.25 -12.13 -12.22
N ARG A 208 -15.41 -13.45 -12.46
CA ARG A 208 -15.52 -14.42 -11.36
C ARG A 208 -14.15 -14.66 -10.72
N LEU A 209 -13.98 -14.23 -9.50
CA LEU A 209 -12.74 -14.41 -8.73
C LEU A 209 -12.76 -15.72 -7.93
N SER A 210 -11.64 -16.46 -8.01
CA SER A 210 -11.34 -17.55 -7.07
C SER A 210 -10.24 -17.10 -6.12
N ARG A 211 -10.52 -17.09 -4.82
CA ARG A 211 -9.55 -16.72 -3.78
C ARG A 211 -8.86 -17.93 -3.15
N HIS A 212 -9.20 -19.14 -3.59
CA HIS A 212 -8.53 -20.37 -3.21
C HIS A 212 -7.39 -20.63 -4.18
N LEU A 213 -6.17 -20.36 -3.75
CA LEU A 213 -4.97 -20.73 -4.48
C LEU A 213 -4.63 -22.19 -4.19
N THR A 214 -4.64 -23.02 -5.22
CA THR A 214 -4.24 -24.41 -5.15
C THR A 214 -2.98 -24.63 -5.98
N GLY A 215 -2.25 -25.73 -5.74
CA GLY A 215 -1.11 -26.09 -6.58
C GLY A 215 -1.48 -26.22 -8.06
N GLU A 216 -2.71 -26.60 -8.37
CA GLU A 216 -3.24 -26.66 -9.75
C GLU A 216 -3.27 -25.27 -10.41
N SER A 217 -3.63 -24.23 -9.66
CA SER A 217 -3.67 -22.84 -10.15
C SER A 217 -2.28 -22.31 -10.55
N LEU A 218 -1.21 -22.93 -10.06
CA LEU A 218 0.16 -22.53 -10.33
C LEU A 218 0.82 -23.28 -11.49
N ARG A 219 0.18 -24.34 -12.02
CA ARG A 219 0.79 -25.20 -13.04
C ARG A 219 1.12 -24.50 -14.35
N SER A 220 0.38 -23.46 -14.70
CA SER A 220 0.61 -22.66 -15.90
C SER A 220 1.65 -21.55 -15.72
N LEU A 221 2.19 -21.38 -14.50
CA LEU A 221 3.12 -20.32 -14.18
C LEU A 221 4.56 -20.85 -14.16
N HIS A 222 5.50 -20.04 -14.63
CA HIS A 222 6.91 -20.24 -14.39
C HIS A 222 7.30 -19.59 -13.09
N LEU A 223 7.86 -20.38 -12.16
CA LEU A 223 8.32 -19.89 -10.88
C LEU A 223 9.82 -19.61 -10.98
N THR A 224 10.22 -18.44 -10.51
CA THR A 224 11.63 -18.05 -10.37
C THR A 224 11.82 -17.32 -9.06
N GLY A 225 13.00 -17.41 -8.50
CA GLY A 225 13.34 -16.75 -7.25
C GLY A 225 14.85 -16.56 -7.12
N GLN A 226 15.25 -15.69 -6.21
CA GLN A 226 16.63 -15.57 -5.75
C GLN A 226 16.62 -15.85 -4.25
N LEU A 227 16.99 -17.06 -3.88
CA LEU A 227 17.05 -17.48 -2.49
C LEU A 227 18.52 -17.55 -2.04
N HIS A 228 18.78 -17.13 -0.81
CA HIS A 228 20.09 -17.37 -0.19
C HIS A 228 20.24 -18.84 0.15
N PRO A 229 21.48 -19.33 0.29
CA PRO A 229 21.73 -20.70 0.76
C PRO A 229 20.90 -21.00 2.02
N PRO A 230 20.32 -22.21 2.10
CA PRO A 230 19.41 -22.55 3.18
C PRO A 230 20.10 -22.59 4.56
N GLU A 231 19.37 -22.15 5.58
CA GLU A 231 19.77 -22.26 6.99
C GLU A 231 19.06 -23.46 7.64
N GLN A 232 19.74 -24.16 8.53
CA GLN A 232 19.13 -25.21 9.32
C GLN A 232 18.24 -24.59 10.42
N ALA A 233 17.01 -25.04 10.51
CA ALA A 233 16.09 -24.63 11.56
C ALA A 233 16.30 -25.52 12.81
N ALA A 234 16.03 -24.99 13.99
CA ALA A 234 16.18 -25.70 15.26
C ALA A 234 15.29 -26.96 15.36
N ASP A 235 14.26 -27.05 14.56
CA ASP A 235 13.29 -28.16 14.51
C ASP A 235 13.62 -29.21 13.43
N GLY A 236 14.81 -29.12 12.83
CA GLY A 236 15.28 -30.05 11.79
C GLY A 236 14.78 -29.73 10.38
N GLY A 237 14.09 -28.63 10.21
CA GLY A 237 13.71 -28.12 8.89
C GLY A 237 14.79 -27.25 8.24
N VAL A 238 14.53 -26.81 7.03
CA VAL A 238 15.40 -25.92 6.25
C VAL A 238 14.66 -24.62 5.97
N ILE A 239 15.34 -23.49 6.17
CA ILE A 239 14.78 -22.15 5.96
C ILE A 239 15.52 -21.49 4.79
N PHE A 240 14.79 -21.08 3.80
CA PHE A 240 15.26 -20.28 2.67
C PHE A 240 14.84 -18.83 2.89
N LYS A 241 15.74 -17.88 2.58
CA LYS A 241 15.47 -16.44 2.67
C LYS A 241 15.81 -15.78 1.35
N ASN A 242 15.06 -14.75 0.98
CA ASN A 242 15.42 -13.88 -0.13
C ASN A 242 16.12 -12.60 0.36
N ALA A 243 16.63 -11.80 -0.58
CA ALA A 243 17.32 -10.55 -0.27
C ALA A 243 16.41 -9.49 0.44
N ARG A 244 15.09 -9.66 0.41
CA ARG A 244 14.12 -8.81 1.09
C ARG A 244 13.74 -9.31 2.49
N GLY A 245 14.35 -10.40 2.96
CA GLY A 245 14.09 -10.99 4.26
C GLY A 245 12.84 -11.87 4.33
N ALA A 246 12.13 -12.08 3.23
CA ALA A 246 11.04 -13.06 3.21
C ALA A 246 11.64 -14.47 3.34
N ALA A 247 11.05 -15.28 4.22
CA ALA A 247 11.54 -16.61 4.54
C ALA A 247 10.48 -17.68 4.27
N ALA A 248 10.92 -18.84 3.77
CA ALA A 248 10.10 -20.03 3.63
C ALA A 248 10.82 -21.21 4.29
N GLY A 249 10.16 -21.89 5.23
CA GLY A 249 10.68 -23.07 5.90
C GLY A 249 9.99 -24.34 5.45
N THR A 250 10.74 -25.44 5.32
CA THR A 250 10.16 -26.75 5.02
C THR A 250 10.93 -27.87 5.73
N ARG A 251 10.19 -28.93 6.10
CA ARG A 251 10.76 -30.22 6.55
C ARG A 251 10.69 -31.27 5.44
N ASN A 252 10.10 -30.94 4.33
CA ASN A 252 9.98 -31.85 3.19
C ASN A 252 11.22 -31.75 2.32
N GLN A 253 12.03 -32.82 2.23
CA GLN A 253 13.26 -32.83 1.47
C GLN A 253 13.06 -32.55 -0.01
N VAL A 254 11.98 -33.04 -0.62
CA VAL A 254 11.67 -32.78 -2.04
C VAL A 254 11.40 -31.30 -2.28
N MET A 255 10.72 -30.64 -1.34
CA MET A 255 10.48 -29.21 -1.40
C MET A 255 11.79 -28.43 -1.19
N ALA A 256 12.65 -28.86 -0.28
CA ALA A 256 13.95 -28.22 -0.06
C ALA A 256 14.83 -28.33 -1.32
N ASP A 257 14.96 -29.51 -1.90
CA ASP A 257 15.73 -29.76 -3.12
C ASP A 257 15.19 -28.97 -4.32
N TRP A 258 13.89 -28.71 -4.34
CA TRP A 258 13.26 -27.89 -5.39
C TRP A 258 13.52 -26.39 -5.18
N LEU A 259 13.43 -25.89 -3.94
CA LEU A 259 13.72 -24.51 -3.61
C LEU A 259 15.20 -24.13 -3.83
N GLU A 260 16.13 -25.08 -3.71
CA GLU A 260 17.55 -24.88 -4.03
C GLU A 260 17.81 -24.68 -5.55
N LYS A 261 16.84 -25.06 -6.41
CA LYS A 261 16.99 -25.00 -7.88
C LYS A 261 16.34 -23.78 -8.51
N ILE A 262 15.59 -23.01 -7.74
CA ILE A 262 14.91 -21.79 -8.18
C ILE A 262 15.84 -20.59 -8.02
#